data_a767f9b66351bf55b22cd112841cf06b
#
_entry.id   a767f9b66351bf55b22cd112841cf06b
#
_cell.length_a   1.000
_cell.length_b   1.000
_cell.length_c   1.000
_cell.angle_alpha   90.00
_cell.angle_beta   90.00
_cell.angle_gamma   90.00
#
_symmetry.space_group_name_H-M   'P 1'
#
loop_
_entity.id
_entity.type
_entity.pdbx_description
1 polymer ?
#
loop_
_entity_poly.entity_id
_entity_poly.type
_entity_poly.pdbx_seq_one_letter_code
_entity_poly.pdbx_strand_id
1 'polypeptide(L)'
;MIIMSQSGDKIIDWSKVNKVYLVGNSVVIGMSDKDYSTYGKYRTNEQANLALGRLFYALVEGEKQFQFPQPSELPDSKAHYGSGGGKRHGGS
;
A
#
# COMPACT_ATOMS: atom_id res chain seq x y z
N MET A 1 13.15 8.41 5.52
CA MET A 1 12.79 7.21 4.75
C MET A 1 12.56 7.57 3.30
N ILE A 2 13.08 6.77 2.41
CA ILE A 2 12.88 6.95 0.97
C ILE A 2 11.78 6.00 0.52
N ILE A 3 10.83 6.52 -0.23
CA ILE A 3 9.68 5.75 -0.70
C ILE A 3 9.74 5.64 -2.22
N MET A 4 9.63 4.41 -2.72
CA MET A 4 9.61 4.15 -4.16
C MET A 4 8.23 3.64 -4.56
N SER A 5 7.76 4.07 -5.71
CA SER A 5 6.47 3.64 -6.23
C SER A 5 6.50 2.15 -6.63
N GLN A 6 5.30 1.57 -6.73
CA GLN A 6 5.12 0.18 -7.15
C GLN A 6 5.78 -0.09 -8.51
N SER A 7 5.68 0.86 -9.43
CA SER A 7 6.26 0.72 -10.76
C SER A 7 7.75 1.02 -10.80
N GLY A 8 8.31 1.56 -9.72
CA GLY A 8 9.74 1.84 -9.64
C GLY A 8 10.18 3.10 -10.36
N ASP A 9 9.23 3.91 -10.82
CA ASP A 9 9.55 5.10 -11.60
C ASP A 9 9.45 6.40 -10.82
N LYS A 10 9.09 6.35 -9.54
CA LYS A 10 8.96 7.53 -8.69
C LYS A 10 9.61 7.28 -7.34
N ILE A 11 10.31 8.26 -6.84
CA ILE A 11 10.95 8.20 -5.52
C ILE A 11 10.67 9.52 -4.80
N ILE A 12 10.35 9.43 -3.52
CA ILE A 12 10.14 10.62 -2.70
C ILE A 12 10.72 10.38 -1.30
N ASP A 13 11.27 11.42 -0.70
CA ASP A 13 11.68 11.37 0.70
C ASP A 13 10.46 11.64 1.56
N TRP A 14 10.29 10.88 2.64
CA TRP A 14 9.15 11.03 3.54
C TRP A 14 9.01 12.47 4.05
N SER A 15 10.11 13.19 4.22
CA SER A 15 10.07 14.57 4.68
C SER A 15 9.36 15.51 3.72
N LYS A 16 9.16 15.09 2.47
CA LYS A 16 8.47 15.89 1.46
C LYS A 16 7.01 15.51 1.32
N VAL A 17 6.57 14.50 2.05
CA VAL A 17 5.19 14.00 1.93
C VAL A 17 4.27 14.84 2.80
N ASN A 18 3.20 15.37 2.21
CA ASN A 18 2.15 16.07 2.93
C ASN A 18 1.17 15.05 3.51
N LYS A 19 0.70 14.14 2.67
CA LYS A 19 -0.23 13.10 3.12
C LYS A 19 -0.19 11.90 2.20
N VAL A 20 -0.63 10.77 2.73
CA VAL A 20 -0.82 9.54 1.96
C VAL A 20 -2.26 9.10 2.19
N TYR A 21 -2.95 8.76 1.11
CA TYR A 21 -4.37 8.40 1.22
C TYR A 21 -4.77 7.44 0.13
N LEU A 22 -5.95 6.86 0.28
CA LEU A 22 -6.49 5.92 -0.69
C LEU A 22 -7.50 6.61 -1.60
N VAL A 23 -7.41 6.30 -2.89
CA VAL A 23 -8.42 6.69 -3.87
C VAL A 23 -8.81 5.41 -4.58
N GLY A 24 -9.97 4.86 -4.24
CA GLY A 24 -10.39 3.57 -4.77
C GLY A 24 -9.40 2.48 -4.36
N ASN A 25 -8.80 1.84 -5.34
CA ASN A 25 -7.83 0.78 -5.12
C ASN A 25 -6.40 1.26 -5.23
N SER A 26 -6.19 2.57 -5.17
CA SER A 26 -4.87 3.16 -5.34
C SER A 26 -4.39 3.84 -4.08
N VAL A 27 -3.07 3.79 -3.84
CA VAL A 27 -2.42 4.58 -2.79
C VAL A 27 -1.82 5.80 -3.45
N VAL A 28 -2.18 6.97 -2.95
CA VAL A 28 -1.77 8.25 -3.52
C VAL A 28 -0.92 8.99 -2.49
N ILE A 29 0.18 9.56 -2.95
CA ILE A 29 1.03 10.41 -2.11
C ILE A 29 0.92 11.83 -2.61
N GLY A 30 0.59 12.75 -1.69
CA GLY A 30 0.51 14.17 -1.98
C GLY A 30 1.68 14.92 -1.36
N MET A 31 2.31 15.77 -2.16
CA MET A 31 3.37 16.68 -1.69
C MET A 31 2.78 18.03 -1.35
N SER A 32 1.65 18.37 -1.96
CA SER A 32 0.91 19.60 -1.68
C SER A 32 -0.54 19.38 -2.12
N ASP A 33 -1.38 20.39 -1.97
CA ASP A 33 -2.79 20.31 -2.38
C ASP A 33 -2.96 20.07 -3.87
N LYS A 34 -1.95 20.46 -4.67
CA LYS A 34 -2.03 20.36 -6.12
C LYS A 34 -1.05 19.35 -6.70
N ASP A 35 -0.16 18.81 -5.90
CA ASP A 35 0.90 17.94 -6.40
C ASP A 35 0.78 16.58 -5.72
N TYR A 36 0.22 15.62 -6.42
CA TYR A 36 0.03 14.27 -5.90
C TYR A 36 0.20 13.27 -7.03
N SER A 37 0.54 12.04 -6.65
CA SER A 37 0.78 10.96 -7.60
C SER A 37 0.37 9.63 -7.03
N THR A 38 -0.04 8.72 -7.90
CA THR A 38 -0.32 7.35 -7.52
C THR A 38 1.00 6.60 -7.33
N TYR A 39 1.18 6.03 -6.15
CA TYR A 39 2.38 5.24 -5.84
C TYR A 39 2.11 3.74 -5.82
N GLY A 40 0.85 3.32 -5.71
CA GLY A 40 0.49 1.91 -5.78
C GLY A 40 -0.92 1.73 -6.32
N LYS A 41 -1.11 0.74 -7.21
CA LYS A 41 -2.42 0.38 -7.74
C LYS A 41 -2.66 -1.10 -7.45
N TYR A 42 -3.84 -1.40 -6.94
CA TYR A 42 -4.13 -2.75 -6.47
C TYR A 42 -5.43 -3.27 -7.08
N ARG A 43 -5.68 -4.56 -6.87
CA ARG A 43 -6.86 -5.21 -7.43
C ARG A 43 -8.11 -4.91 -6.63
N THR A 44 -7.93 -4.71 -5.32
CA THR A 44 -9.04 -4.47 -4.42
C THR A 44 -8.69 -3.37 -3.46
N ASN A 45 -9.71 -2.80 -2.83
CA ASN A 45 -9.51 -1.80 -1.79
C ASN A 45 -8.78 -2.41 -0.59
N GLU A 46 -9.05 -3.68 -0.29
CA GLU A 46 -8.38 -4.39 0.81
C GLU A 46 -6.88 -4.47 0.56
N GLN A 47 -6.48 -4.77 -0.68
CA GLN A 47 -5.05 -4.80 -1.01
C GLN A 47 -4.41 -3.42 -0.84
N ALA A 48 -5.11 -2.37 -1.28
CA ALA A 48 -4.61 -1.00 -1.12
C ALA A 48 -4.44 -0.67 0.37
N ASN A 49 -5.39 -1.08 1.19
CA ASN A 49 -5.29 -0.90 2.64
C ASN A 49 -4.09 -1.64 3.22
N LEU A 50 -3.85 -2.85 2.75
CA LEU A 50 -2.69 -3.63 3.21
C LEU A 50 -1.38 -2.94 2.84
N ALA A 51 -1.31 -2.41 1.62
CA ALA A 51 -0.11 -1.70 1.20
C ALA A 51 0.13 -0.45 2.04
N LEU A 52 -0.94 0.29 2.32
CA LEU A 52 -0.85 1.47 3.19
C LEU A 52 -0.40 1.07 4.59
N GLY A 53 -0.94 -0.04 5.10
CA GLY A 53 -0.56 -0.55 6.42
C GLY A 53 0.91 -0.94 6.48
N ARG A 54 1.44 -1.51 5.40
CA ARG A 54 2.87 -1.85 5.34
C ARG A 54 3.74 -0.60 5.39
N LEU A 55 3.32 0.47 4.73
CA LEU A 55 4.02 1.74 4.80
C LEU A 55 4.00 2.28 6.24
N PHE A 56 2.83 2.26 6.85
CA PHE A 56 2.69 2.71 8.24
C PHE A 56 3.65 1.92 9.16
N TYR A 57 3.68 0.61 8.98
CA TYR A 57 4.53 -0.25 9.80
C TYR A 57 6.02 0.07 9.57
N ALA A 58 6.40 0.28 8.32
CA ALA A 58 7.78 0.67 8.00
C ALA A 58 8.18 1.97 8.69
N LEU A 59 7.25 2.93 8.74
CA LEU A 59 7.49 4.20 9.42
C LEU A 59 7.67 3.99 10.93
N VAL A 60 6.82 3.17 11.52
CA VAL A 60 6.88 2.88 12.96
C VAL A 60 8.20 2.18 13.30
N GLU A 61 8.63 1.26 12.44
CA GLU A 61 9.87 0.50 12.65
C GLU A 61 11.12 1.28 12.32
N GLY A 62 10.99 2.46 11.75
CA GLY A 62 12.15 3.30 11.42
C GLY A 62 12.93 2.78 10.22
N GLU A 63 12.26 2.15 9.27
CA GLU A 63 12.93 1.67 8.06
C GLU A 63 13.51 2.82 7.27
N LYS A 64 14.62 2.56 6.58
CA LYS A 64 15.28 3.60 5.79
C LYS A 64 14.67 3.75 4.40
N GLN A 65 14.02 2.72 3.91
CA GLN A 65 13.42 2.72 2.59
C GLN A 65 12.21 1.81 2.54
N PHE A 66 11.31 2.10 1.61
CA PHE A 66 10.10 1.32 1.43
C PHE A 66 9.71 1.39 -0.04
N GLN A 67 9.34 0.25 -0.63
CA GLN A 67 8.77 0.22 -1.97
C GLN A 67 7.37 -0.37 -1.88
N PHE A 68 6.41 0.26 -2.54
CA PHE A 68 5.04 -0.27 -2.54
C PHE A 68 5.04 -1.63 -3.23
N PRO A 69 4.42 -2.64 -2.60
CA PRO A 69 4.44 -4.00 -3.14
C PRO A 69 3.59 -4.14 -4.39
N GLN A 70 3.87 -5.18 -5.17
CA GLN A 70 3.05 -5.55 -6.31
C GLN A 70 1.76 -6.21 -5.81
N PRO A 71 0.66 -6.16 -6.57
CA PRO A 71 -0.57 -6.84 -6.16
C PRO A 71 -0.35 -8.33 -5.88
N SER A 72 0.53 -8.98 -6.65
CA SER A 72 0.82 -10.39 -6.47
C SER A 72 1.51 -10.71 -5.15
N GLU A 73 2.10 -9.70 -4.50
CA GLU A 73 2.78 -9.87 -3.22
C GLU A 73 1.84 -9.72 -2.02
N LEU A 74 0.57 -9.42 -2.28
CA LEU A 74 -0.42 -9.19 -1.24
C LEU A 74 -1.51 -10.23 -1.34
N PRO A 75 -2.09 -10.62 -0.20
CA PRO A 75 -3.22 -11.55 -0.24
C PRO A 75 -4.41 -10.94 -0.99
N ASP A 76 -5.13 -11.80 -1.69
CA ASP A 76 -6.40 -11.42 -2.29
C ASP A 76 -7.48 -11.89 -1.33
N SER A 77 -8.11 -10.96 -0.64
CA SER A 77 -9.08 -11.28 0.39
C SER A 77 -10.28 -12.05 -0.13
N LYS A 78 -10.53 -12.00 -1.41
CA LYS A 78 -11.63 -12.76 -2.01
C LYS A 78 -11.29 -14.20 -2.26
N ALA A 79 -10.03 -14.53 -2.22
CA ALA A 79 -9.58 -15.90 -2.49
C ALA A 79 -9.82 -16.81 -1.33
N HIS A 80 -10.03 -16.26 -0.14
CA HIS A 80 -10.12 -16.99 1.00
C HIS A 80 -11.23 -16.86 1.76
N TYR A 81 -11.90 -16.76 1.75
CA TYR A 81 -12.88 -16.78 2.71
C TYR A 81 -13.90 -17.74 2.63
N GLY A 82 -13.43 -17.57 2.51
CA GLY A 82 -14.21 -18.17 2.42
C GLY A 82 -14.59 -18.82 2.30
N SER A 83 -14.56 -18.95 2.37
CA SER A 83 -14.98 -19.61 2.45
C SER A 83 -14.99 -20.09 2.78
N GLY A 84 -15.01 -20.08 3.08
CA GLY A 84 -15.23 -20.46 3.51
C GLY A 84 -14.89 -20.69 3.85
N GLY A 85 -14.84 -20.87 4.23
CA GLY A 85 -14.78 -20.95 4.58
C GLY A 85 -14.09 -20.96 4.91
N GLY A 86 -13.90 -21.12 5.30
CA GLY A 86 -13.51 -20.95 5.66
C GLY A 86 -12.70 -20.87 6.00
N LYS A 87 -12.23 -20.77 6.36
CA LYS A 87 -11.63 -20.40 6.73
C LYS A 87 -11.03 -20.38 7.13
N ARG A 88 -10.82 -20.53 7.35
CA ARG A 88 -10.38 -20.05 7.73
C ARG A 88 -9.92 -20.26 8.08
N HIS A 89 -9.76 -20.45 8.31
CA HIS A 89 -9.48 -20.16 8.57
C HIS A 89 -9.04 -20.08 8.64
N GLY A 90 -8.89 -20.42 8.57
CA GLY A 90 -8.70 -20.07 8.60
C GLY A 90 -8.25 -19.85 8.57
N GLY A 91 -7.94 -19.86 8.58
CA GLY A 91 -7.81 -19.47 8.49
C GLY A 91 -7.53 -19.34 8.32
N SER A 92 -7.35 -19.22 8.37
CA SER A 92 -7.33 -19.01 8.25
C SER A 92 -7.22 -18.77 8.21
#